data_136da3125116d48378fd096f1c311399
#
_entry.id   136da3125116d48378fd096f1c311399
#
_cell.length_a   1.000
_cell.length_b   1.000
_cell.length_c   1.000
_cell.angle_alpha   90.00
_cell.angle_beta   90.00
_cell.angle_gamma   90.00
#
_symmetry.space_group_name_H-M   'P 1'
#
loop_
_entity.id
_entity.type
_entity.pdbx_description
1 polymer ?
#
loop_
_entity_poly.entity_id
_entity_poly.type
_entity_poly.pdbx_seq_one_letter_code
_entity_poly.pdbx_strand_id
1 'polypeptide(L)'
;GICSYCRPRVFLKVLKRRISMNLSQLYKLANHGDVEAQVSLGTIFHEGKYAPQDYEESLKWLFKAARQGHLKSQYNVGYMLHKAEGVIEDNEVAFYWFSKAAERGLVEAQNYVGMMYRSGNGVEQNFEEAFIWLSIGANNGHPECQCNLGSMYLDGDGVHESITEGVHWLNLAFKQGCEYAREILDEDELWDYIYKI
;
A
#
# COMPACT_ATOMS: atom_id res chain seq x y z
N GLY A 1 -11.20 4.42 6.18
CA GLY A 1 -11.69 3.18 5.61
C GLY A 1 -10.55 2.21 5.46
N ILE A 2 -10.70 1.02 6.00
CA ILE A 2 -9.75 -0.06 5.89
C ILE A 2 -9.54 -0.37 4.41
N CYS A 3 -8.30 -0.42 3.95
CA CYS A 3 -7.94 -0.85 2.62
C CYS A 3 -8.77 -2.08 2.21
N SER A 4 -9.61 -1.94 1.18
CA SER A 4 -10.57 -2.96 0.71
C SER A 4 -9.92 -4.26 0.24
N TYR A 5 -8.60 -4.33 0.18
CA TYR A 5 -7.77 -5.48 -0.22
C TYR A 5 -7.42 -6.45 0.92
N CYS A 6 -7.79 -6.16 2.18
CA CYS A 6 -7.68 -7.13 3.27
C CYS A 6 -8.77 -8.22 3.24
N ARG A 7 -9.38 -8.54 2.07
CA ARG A 7 -10.30 -9.65 1.92
C ARG A 7 -9.66 -10.82 1.19
N PRO A 8 -9.13 -11.82 1.91
CA PRO A 8 -9.07 -13.13 1.30
C PRO A 8 -9.92 -14.15 2.07
N ARG A 9 -10.77 -14.84 1.35
CA ARG A 9 -11.50 -16.04 1.81
C ARG A 9 -10.58 -17.08 2.49
N VAL A 10 -9.30 -17.11 2.14
CA VAL A 10 -8.29 -17.99 2.74
C VAL A 10 -7.90 -17.52 4.14
N PHE A 11 -7.70 -16.21 4.32
CA PHE A 11 -7.38 -15.62 5.63
C PHE A 11 -8.53 -15.84 6.64
N LEU A 12 -9.78 -15.66 6.21
CA LEU A 12 -10.95 -15.94 7.03
C LEU A 12 -11.09 -17.45 7.38
N LYS A 13 -10.68 -18.38 6.52
CA LYS A 13 -10.66 -19.82 6.83
C LYS A 13 -9.57 -20.18 7.84
N VAL A 14 -8.40 -19.59 7.73
CA VAL A 14 -7.30 -19.76 8.69
C VAL A 14 -7.65 -19.09 10.01
N LEU A 15 -8.19 -17.87 9.97
CA LEU A 15 -8.69 -17.17 11.17
C LEU A 15 -9.81 -17.98 11.86
N LYS A 16 -10.81 -18.47 11.12
CA LYS A 16 -11.91 -19.31 11.68
C LYS A 16 -11.42 -20.62 12.30
N ARG A 17 -10.40 -21.26 11.76
CA ARG A 17 -9.76 -22.43 12.39
C ARG A 17 -8.94 -22.07 13.63
N ARG A 18 -8.36 -20.86 13.71
CA ARG A 18 -7.54 -20.39 14.83
C ARG A 18 -8.33 -19.58 15.88
N ILE A 19 -9.50 -19.04 15.53
CA ILE A 19 -10.44 -18.39 16.49
C ILE A 19 -11.04 -19.38 17.48
N SER A 20 -11.03 -20.68 17.18
CA SER A 20 -11.30 -21.71 18.21
C SER A 20 -10.14 -21.86 19.20
N MET A 21 -8.98 -21.24 18.95
CA MET A 21 -7.86 -21.16 19.90
C MET A 21 -8.08 -19.98 20.85
N ASN A 22 -8.00 -20.26 22.13
CA ASN A 22 -7.95 -19.23 23.15
C ASN A 22 -6.81 -18.23 22.84
N LEU A 23 -7.06 -16.94 22.99
CA LEU A 23 -6.09 -15.85 22.79
C LEU A 23 -4.73 -16.14 23.49
N SER A 24 -4.77 -16.79 24.65
CA SER A 24 -3.59 -17.26 25.39
C SER A 24 -2.71 -18.24 24.57
N GLN A 25 -3.32 -19.13 23.80
CA GLN A 25 -2.58 -20.06 22.92
C GLN A 25 -1.95 -19.32 21.73
N LEU A 26 -2.67 -18.34 21.18
CA LEU A 26 -2.16 -17.50 20.10
C LEU A 26 -0.93 -16.71 20.55
N TYR A 27 -0.97 -16.11 21.74
CA TYR A 27 0.19 -15.45 22.35
C TYR A 27 1.39 -16.40 22.54
N LYS A 28 1.14 -17.63 22.98
CA LYS A 28 2.22 -18.62 23.13
C LYS A 28 2.91 -18.89 21.81
N LEU A 29 2.16 -19.18 20.74
CA LEU A 29 2.72 -19.41 19.41
C LEU A 29 3.47 -18.20 18.88
N ALA A 30 2.89 -17.01 18.95
CA ALA A 30 3.50 -15.77 18.49
C ALA A 30 4.82 -15.46 19.22
N ASN A 31 4.87 -15.72 20.53
CA ASN A 31 6.10 -15.57 21.34
C ASN A 31 7.18 -16.60 20.98
N HIS A 32 6.80 -17.77 20.45
CA HIS A 32 7.74 -18.78 19.93
C HIS A 32 8.13 -18.52 18.46
N GLY A 33 7.72 -17.40 17.89
CA GLY A 33 8.14 -16.97 16.55
C GLY A 33 7.21 -17.39 15.41
N ASP A 34 6.05 -18.02 15.70
CA ASP A 34 5.07 -18.36 14.64
C ASP A 34 4.56 -17.08 13.95
N VAL A 35 4.92 -16.93 12.67
CA VAL A 35 4.64 -15.72 11.88
C VAL A 35 3.14 -15.48 11.74
N GLU A 36 2.37 -16.54 11.49
CA GLU A 36 0.94 -16.45 11.30
C GLU A 36 0.21 -16.06 12.60
N ALA A 37 0.72 -16.54 13.74
CA ALA A 37 0.20 -16.14 15.04
C ALA A 37 0.51 -14.65 15.33
N GLN A 38 1.69 -14.17 14.96
CA GLN A 38 2.07 -12.75 15.06
C GLN A 38 1.17 -11.88 14.18
N VAL A 39 0.96 -12.26 12.91
CA VAL A 39 0.04 -11.57 12.00
C VAL A 39 -1.39 -11.54 12.55
N SER A 40 -1.84 -12.66 13.10
CA SER A 40 -3.17 -12.77 13.70
C SER A 40 -3.35 -11.84 14.90
N LEU A 41 -2.37 -11.78 15.80
CA LEU A 41 -2.40 -10.84 16.93
C LEU A 41 -2.38 -9.39 16.46
N GLY A 42 -1.50 -9.06 15.50
CA GLY A 42 -1.47 -7.73 14.92
C GLY A 42 -2.83 -7.32 14.35
N THR A 43 -3.48 -8.19 13.59
CA THR A 43 -4.82 -7.94 13.04
C THR A 43 -5.90 -7.79 14.12
N ILE A 44 -5.88 -8.65 15.14
CA ILE A 44 -6.83 -8.60 16.26
C ILE A 44 -6.77 -7.24 16.97
N PHE A 45 -5.57 -6.77 17.28
CA PHE A 45 -5.39 -5.47 17.94
C PHE A 45 -5.67 -4.29 17.02
N HIS A 46 -5.39 -4.41 15.74
CA HIS A 46 -5.73 -3.37 14.77
C HIS A 46 -7.24 -3.21 14.59
N GLU A 47 -7.97 -4.32 14.47
CA GLU A 47 -9.41 -4.32 14.22
C GLU A 47 -10.26 -4.15 15.49
N GLY A 48 -9.74 -4.48 16.66
CA GLY A 48 -10.48 -4.43 17.93
C GLY A 48 -11.61 -5.46 18.04
N LYS A 49 -11.59 -6.56 17.24
CA LYS A 49 -12.72 -7.51 17.18
C LYS A 49 -12.78 -8.53 18.33
N TYR A 50 -11.62 -8.96 18.83
CA TYR A 50 -11.49 -10.05 19.83
C TYR A 50 -10.72 -9.60 21.05
N ALA A 51 -10.17 -8.41 21.01
CA ALA A 51 -9.55 -7.67 22.08
C ALA A 51 -9.83 -6.18 21.87
N PRO A 52 -9.71 -5.32 22.88
CA PRO A 52 -9.77 -3.88 22.67
C PRO A 52 -8.76 -3.45 21.61
N GLN A 53 -9.15 -2.50 20.76
CA GLN A 53 -8.26 -1.95 19.75
C GLN A 53 -7.02 -1.34 20.41
N ASP A 54 -5.86 -1.72 19.91
CA ASP A 54 -4.56 -1.25 20.40
C ASP A 54 -3.57 -1.23 19.22
N TYR A 55 -3.35 -0.06 18.67
CA TYR A 55 -2.47 0.11 17.51
C TYR A 55 -0.99 -0.11 17.87
N GLU A 56 -0.57 0.23 19.09
CA GLU A 56 0.82 0.00 19.53
C GLU A 56 1.12 -1.50 19.62
N GLU A 57 0.21 -2.25 20.25
CA GLU A 57 0.36 -3.71 20.35
C GLU A 57 0.22 -4.36 18.96
N SER A 58 -0.65 -3.85 18.09
CA SER A 58 -0.75 -4.27 16.70
C SER A 58 0.57 -4.10 15.96
N LEU A 59 1.14 -2.89 16.01
CA LEU A 59 2.42 -2.59 15.36
C LEU A 59 3.53 -3.50 15.85
N LYS A 60 3.63 -3.72 17.14
CA LYS A 60 4.64 -4.61 17.75
C LYS A 60 4.59 -6.03 17.19
N TRP A 61 3.40 -6.61 17.02
CA TRP A 61 3.25 -7.95 16.46
C TRP A 61 3.49 -8.00 14.96
N LEU A 62 2.93 -7.04 14.21
CA LEU A 62 3.18 -6.92 12.78
C LEU A 62 4.66 -6.68 12.47
N PHE A 63 5.36 -5.90 13.32
CA PHE A 63 6.79 -5.66 13.18
C PHE A 63 7.62 -6.95 13.33
N LYS A 64 7.26 -7.81 14.29
CA LYS A 64 7.91 -9.12 14.44
C LYS A 64 7.71 -10.00 13.20
N ALA A 65 6.50 -10.04 12.64
CA ALA A 65 6.21 -10.79 11.43
C ALA A 65 6.93 -10.19 10.20
N ALA A 66 6.98 -8.85 10.08
CA ALA A 66 7.67 -8.14 9.01
C ALA A 66 9.18 -8.44 9.01
N ARG A 67 9.81 -8.48 10.18
CA ARG A 67 11.22 -8.86 10.34
C ARG A 67 11.51 -10.30 9.93
N GLN A 68 10.53 -11.19 10.00
CA GLN A 68 10.62 -12.55 9.49
C GLN A 68 10.29 -12.65 8.00
N GLY A 69 10.09 -11.52 7.32
CA GLY A 69 9.84 -11.46 5.90
C GLY A 69 8.37 -11.65 5.51
N HIS A 70 7.40 -11.56 6.43
CA HIS A 70 6.00 -11.64 6.04
C HIS A 70 5.60 -10.41 5.22
N LEU A 71 5.33 -10.61 3.92
CA LEU A 71 5.16 -9.57 2.93
C LEU A 71 4.09 -8.53 3.30
N LYS A 72 2.90 -8.99 3.67
CA LYS A 72 1.80 -8.09 4.06
C LYS A 72 2.07 -7.35 5.37
N SER A 73 2.80 -7.95 6.30
CA SER A 73 3.20 -7.25 7.53
C SER A 73 4.22 -6.16 7.26
N GLN A 74 5.13 -6.34 6.30
CA GLN A 74 6.03 -5.27 5.86
C GLN A 74 5.24 -4.07 5.35
N TYR A 75 4.28 -4.29 4.47
CA TYR A 75 3.38 -3.24 3.99
C TYR A 75 2.57 -2.59 5.12
N ASN A 76 1.94 -3.40 5.99
CA ASN A 76 1.10 -2.87 7.07
C ASN A 76 1.89 -2.04 8.09
N VAL A 77 3.13 -2.44 8.42
CA VAL A 77 4.01 -1.64 9.27
C VAL A 77 4.33 -0.30 8.62
N GLY A 78 4.70 -0.30 7.34
CA GLY A 78 4.90 0.94 6.57
C GLY A 78 3.67 1.83 6.59
N TYR A 79 2.49 1.24 6.37
CA TYR A 79 1.23 1.96 6.34
C TYR A 79 0.86 2.60 7.69
N MET A 80 0.97 1.85 8.78
CA MET A 80 0.67 2.36 10.13
C MET A 80 1.59 3.51 10.52
N LEU A 81 2.89 3.42 10.20
CA LEU A 81 3.86 4.49 10.47
C LEU A 81 3.61 5.72 9.60
N HIS A 82 3.29 5.53 8.32
CA HIS A 82 2.99 6.62 7.38
C HIS A 82 1.69 7.36 7.70
N LYS A 83 0.67 6.64 8.17
CA LYS A 83 -0.65 7.21 8.52
C LYS A 83 -0.75 7.64 9.98
N ALA A 84 0.30 7.49 10.77
CA ALA A 84 0.28 7.76 12.22
C ALA A 84 -0.90 7.04 12.94
N GLU A 85 -1.21 5.80 12.54
CA GLU A 85 -2.32 5.05 13.12
C GLU A 85 -2.00 4.60 14.55
N GLY A 86 -2.28 5.46 15.53
CA GLY A 86 -2.05 5.24 16.96
C GLY A 86 -0.56 5.18 17.37
N VAL A 87 0.32 5.58 16.47
CA VAL A 87 1.77 5.63 16.64
C VAL A 87 2.32 6.94 16.08
N ILE A 88 3.53 7.31 16.46
CA ILE A 88 4.18 8.51 15.90
C ILE A 88 4.50 8.23 14.43
N GLU A 89 4.22 9.21 13.58
CA GLU A 89 4.59 9.19 12.17
C GLU A 89 6.11 9.05 12.01
N ASP A 90 6.52 8.08 11.19
CA ASP A 90 7.93 7.87 10.83
C ASP A 90 8.01 7.43 9.36
N ASN A 91 8.13 8.44 8.49
CA ASN A 91 8.14 8.20 7.06
C ASN A 91 9.44 7.57 6.55
N GLU A 92 10.57 7.75 7.22
CA GLU A 92 11.83 7.06 6.85
C GLU A 92 11.71 5.56 7.09
N VAL A 93 11.21 5.15 8.26
CA VAL A 93 10.97 3.75 8.58
C VAL A 93 9.82 3.18 7.73
N ALA A 94 8.78 3.97 7.46
CA ALA A 94 7.69 3.56 6.55
C ALA A 94 8.23 3.27 5.14
N PHE A 95 9.06 4.16 4.58
CA PHE A 95 9.71 3.96 3.29
C PHE A 95 10.55 2.68 3.24
N TYR A 96 11.35 2.44 4.30
CA TYR A 96 12.13 1.20 4.39
C TYR A 96 11.24 -0.05 4.27
N TRP A 97 10.12 -0.10 4.99
CA TRP A 97 9.23 -1.26 4.96
C TRP A 97 8.43 -1.39 3.67
N PHE A 98 7.98 -0.27 3.10
CA PHE A 98 7.35 -0.28 1.78
C PHE A 98 8.32 -0.76 0.70
N SER A 99 9.58 -0.31 0.72
CA SER A 99 10.61 -0.76 -0.23
C SER A 99 10.83 -2.26 -0.14
N LYS A 100 10.92 -2.83 1.07
CA LYS A 100 11.03 -4.29 1.26
C LYS A 100 9.87 -5.06 0.67
N ALA A 101 8.65 -4.55 0.78
CA ALA A 101 7.47 -5.17 0.20
C ALA A 101 7.40 -4.97 -1.33
N ALA A 102 7.77 -3.79 -1.82
CA ALA A 102 7.76 -3.42 -3.24
C ALA A 102 8.77 -4.22 -4.06
N GLU A 103 10.01 -4.41 -3.55
CA GLU A 103 11.06 -5.25 -4.15
C GLU A 103 10.59 -6.69 -4.36
N ARG A 104 9.66 -7.18 -3.55
CA ARG A 104 9.06 -8.52 -3.64
C ARG A 104 7.78 -8.55 -4.45
N GLY A 105 7.45 -7.47 -5.14
CA GLY A 105 6.34 -7.38 -6.09
C GLY A 105 4.99 -7.02 -5.49
N LEU A 106 4.92 -6.54 -4.24
CA LEU A 106 3.65 -6.05 -3.71
C LEU A 106 3.31 -4.70 -4.35
N VAL A 107 2.28 -4.68 -5.19
CA VAL A 107 1.95 -3.54 -6.05
C VAL A 107 1.49 -2.33 -5.25
N GLU A 108 0.75 -2.54 -4.18
CA GLU A 108 0.35 -1.47 -3.26
C GLU A 108 1.57 -0.79 -2.63
N ALA A 109 2.60 -1.56 -2.29
CA ALA A 109 3.85 -1.00 -1.78
C ALA A 109 4.65 -0.26 -2.86
N GLN A 110 4.62 -0.73 -4.12
CA GLN A 110 5.24 -0.03 -5.25
C GLN A 110 4.62 1.35 -5.45
N ASN A 111 3.30 1.49 -5.28
CA ASN A 111 2.62 2.78 -5.31
C ASN A 111 3.15 3.73 -4.21
N TYR A 112 3.22 3.25 -2.96
CA TYR A 112 3.74 4.07 -1.86
C TYR A 112 5.19 4.49 -2.07
N VAL A 113 6.06 3.57 -2.51
CA VAL A 113 7.48 3.88 -2.80
C VAL A 113 7.58 4.93 -3.90
N GLY A 114 6.83 4.78 -4.99
CA GLY A 114 6.81 5.77 -6.07
C GLY A 114 6.33 7.14 -5.61
N MET A 115 5.25 7.21 -4.85
CA MET A 115 4.73 8.46 -4.29
C MET A 115 5.71 9.11 -3.30
N MET A 116 6.38 8.33 -2.46
CA MET A 116 7.36 8.83 -1.50
C MET A 116 8.59 9.41 -2.19
N TYR A 117 9.08 8.78 -3.26
CA TYR A 117 10.13 9.36 -4.11
C TYR A 117 9.65 10.65 -4.82
N ARG A 118 8.41 10.67 -5.33
CA ARG A 118 7.85 11.85 -6.00
C ARG A 118 7.74 13.05 -5.07
N SER A 119 7.34 12.82 -3.82
CA SER A 119 7.12 13.88 -2.82
C SER A 119 8.34 14.22 -1.97
N GLY A 120 9.36 13.36 -1.90
CA GLY A 120 10.47 13.47 -0.96
C GLY A 120 10.08 13.15 0.49
N ASN A 121 9.01 12.38 0.69
CA ASN A 121 8.53 12.07 2.03
C ASN A 121 9.19 10.78 2.56
N GLY A 122 10.04 10.91 3.58
CA GLY A 122 10.81 9.80 4.16
C GLY A 122 12.00 9.31 3.32
N VAL A 123 12.23 9.92 2.17
CA VAL A 123 13.35 9.66 1.26
C VAL A 123 13.67 10.94 0.49
N GLU A 124 14.88 11.09 -0.01
CA GLU A 124 15.22 12.19 -0.91
C GLU A 124 14.37 12.15 -2.18
N GLN A 125 13.81 13.29 -2.59
CA GLN A 125 12.95 13.37 -3.78
C GLN A 125 13.73 12.94 -5.03
N ASN A 126 13.13 12.03 -5.79
CA ASN A 126 13.70 11.51 -7.04
C ASN A 126 12.58 11.13 -8.00
N PHE A 127 12.34 11.96 -9.01
CA PHE A 127 11.28 11.75 -9.98
C PHE A 127 11.54 10.55 -10.90
N GLU A 128 12.78 10.24 -11.23
CA GLU A 128 13.15 9.09 -12.06
C GLU A 128 12.81 7.78 -11.32
N GLU A 129 13.18 7.66 -10.05
CA GLU A 129 12.82 6.49 -9.24
C GLU A 129 11.31 6.39 -9.06
N ALA A 130 10.62 7.52 -8.82
CA ALA A 130 9.16 7.55 -8.75
C ALA A 130 8.52 6.99 -10.01
N PHE A 131 8.99 7.46 -11.19
CA PHE A 131 8.51 6.98 -12.49
C PHE A 131 8.73 5.48 -12.68
N ILE A 132 9.89 4.95 -12.29
CA ILE A 132 10.20 3.52 -12.39
C ILE A 132 9.21 2.70 -11.56
N TRP A 133 9.05 3.02 -10.27
CA TRP A 133 8.19 2.27 -9.37
C TRP A 133 6.71 2.34 -9.75
N LEU A 134 6.21 3.53 -10.11
CA LEU A 134 4.83 3.71 -10.56
C LEU A 134 4.58 3.02 -11.89
N SER A 135 5.55 3.01 -12.82
CA SER A 135 5.44 2.28 -14.09
C SER A 135 5.32 0.78 -13.87
N ILE A 136 6.09 0.19 -12.94
CA ILE A 136 5.98 -1.22 -12.60
C ILE A 136 4.56 -1.55 -12.10
N GLY A 137 4.04 -0.77 -11.17
CA GLY A 137 2.70 -0.96 -10.62
C GLY A 137 1.59 -0.73 -11.64
N ALA A 138 1.72 0.29 -12.49
CA ALA A 138 0.76 0.62 -13.54
C ALA A 138 0.67 -0.47 -14.61
N ASN A 139 1.82 -1.02 -15.04
CA ASN A 139 1.87 -2.14 -15.98
C ASN A 139 1.29 -3.43 -15.40
N ASN A 140 1.31 -3.60 -14.07
CA ASN A 140 0.60 -4.67 -13.37
C ASN A 140 -0.90 -4.38 -13.17
N GLY A 141 -1.41 -3.29 -13.72
CA GLY A 141 -2.82 -2.94 -13.73
C GLY A 141 -3.35 -2.25 -12.48
N HIS A 142 -2.47 -1.79 -11.57
CA HIS A 142 -2.89 -1.14 -10.33
C HIS A 142 -3.44 0.28 -10.60
N PRO A 143 -4.69 0.58 -10.28
CA PRO A 143 -5.34 1.81 -10.71
C PRO A 143 -4.70 3.08 -10.10
N GLU A 144 -4.28 3.06 -8.84
CA GLU A 144 -3.61 4.21 -8.25
C GLU A 144 -2.22 4.46 -8.86
N CYS A 145 -1.47 3.38 -9.22
CA CYS A 145 -0.21 3.54 -9.94
C CYS A 145 -0.44 4.12 -11.34
N GLN A 146 -1.48 3.66 -12.05
CA GLN A 146 -1.84 4.21 -13.36
C GLN A 146 -2.22 5.69 -13.27
N CYS A 147 -2.98 6.07 -12.25
CA CYS A 147 -3.35 7.45 -12.01
C CYS A 147 -2.12 8.33 -11.73
N ASN A 148 -1.26 7.89 -10.81
CA ASN A 148 -0.04 8.62 -10.47
C ASN A 148 0.93 8.71 -11.65
N LEU A 149 1.07 7.65 -12.44
CA LEU A 149 1.89 7.64 -13.65
C LEU A 149 1.34 8.59 -14.71
N GLY A 150 0.01 8.62 -14.87
CA GLY A 150 -0.66 9.57 -15.75
C GLY A 150 -0.37 11.01 -15.38
N SER A 151 -0.46 11.36 -14.09
CA SER A 151 -0.07 12.69 -13.59
C SER A 151 1.39 13.01 -13.88
N MET A 152 2.31 12.05 -13.69
CA MET A 152 3.73 12.28 -13.97
C MET A 152 4.00 12.59 -15.44
N TYR A 153 3.26 11.97 -16.37
CA TYR A 153 3.34 12.33 -17.80
C TYR A 153 2.77 13.71 -18.11
N LEU A 154 1.71 14.15 -17.39
CA LEU A 154 1.16 15.51 -17.58
C LEU A 154 2.11 16.58 -17.04
N ASP A 155 2.76 16.31 -15.88
CA ASP A 155 3.63 17.25 -15.21
C ASP A 155 5.08 17.23 -15.75
N GLY A 156 5.47 16.18 -16.48
CA GLY A 156 6.86 15.97 -16.89
C GLY A 156 7.79 15.55 -15.75
N ASP A 157 7.25 14.96 -14.70
CA ASP A 157 7.98 14.51 -13.51
C ASP A 157 8.81 13.24 -13.82
N GLY A 158 10.12 13.35 -13.97
CA GLY A 158 11.03 12.22 -14.24
C GLY A 158 10.86 11.57 -15.62
N VAL A 159 10.02 12.14 -16.47
CA VAL A 159 9.72 11.67 -17.83
C VAL A 159 9.45 12.87 -18.72
N HIS A 160 9.54 12.70 -20.04
CA HIS A 160 9.15 13.76 -20.97
C HIS A 160 7.63 13.99 -20.89
N GLU A 161 7.21 15.26 -20.74
CA GLU A 161 5.80 15.65 -20.72
C GLU A 161 5.05 15.11 -21.95
N SER A 162 3.91 14.46 -21.72
CA SER A 162 3.10 13.89 -22.78
C SER A 162 1.63 13.80 -22.37
N ILE A 163 0.80 14.68 -22.91
CA ILE A 163 -0.65 14.64 -22.68
C ILE A 163 -1.24 13.30 -23.16
N THR A 164 -0.79 12.77 -24.29
CA THR A 164 -1.32 11.50 -24.85
C THR A 164 -1.09 10.33 -23.90
N GLU A 165 0.15 10.18 -23.37
CA GLU A 165 0.47 9.13 -22.40
C GLU A 165 -0.24 9.37 -21.06
N GLY A 166 -0.27 10.61 -20.58
CA GLY A 166 -0.98 11.00 -19.37
C GLY A 166 -2.45 10.59 -19.41
N VAL A 167 -3.16 11.01 -20.48
CA VAL A 167 -4.58 10.67 -20.68
C VAL A 167 -4.79 9.16 -20.84
N HIS A 168 -3.89 8.46 -21.54
CA HIS A 168 -3.96 7.01 -21.66
C HIS A 168 -3.99 6.31 -20.30
N TRP A 169 -3.03 6.63 -19.44
CA TRP A 169 -2.92 6.01 -18.11
C TRP A 169 -4.07 6.43 -17.18
N LEU A 170 -4.48 7.70 -17.19
CA LEU A 170 -5.63 8.18 -16.43
C LEU A 170 -6.93 7.49 -16.85
N ASN A 171 -7.14 7.28 -18.15
CA ASN A 171 -8.32 6.58 -18.68
C ASN A 171 -8.34 5.10 -18.25
N LEU A 172 -7.19 4.43 -18.19
CA LEU A 172 -7.10 3.06 -17.64
C LEU A 172 -7.47 3.02 -16.16
N ALA A 173 -6.97 3.97 -15.36
CA ALA A 173 -7.30 4.09 -13.95
C ALA A 173 -8.79 4.40 -13.74
N PHE A 174 -9.34 5.34 -14.50
CA PHE A 174 -10.75 5.71 -14.44
C PHE A 174 -11.69 4.53 -14.75
N LYS A 175 -11.40 3.76 -15.79
CA LYS A 175 -12.17 2.54 -16.14
C LYS A 175 -12.17 1.48 -15.03
N GLN A 176 -11.21 1.53 -14.13
CA GLN A 176 -11.14 0.67 -12.94
C GLN A 176 -11.76 1.31 -11.69
N GLY A 177 -12.37 2.49 -11.82
CA GLY A 177 -13.07 3.17 -10.73
C GLY A 177 -12.19 4.08 -9.86
N CYS A 178 -11.03 4.52 -10.35
CA CYS A 178 -10.22 5.52 -9.68
C CYS A 178 -10.85 6.91 -9.86
N GLU A 179 -11.57 7.40 -8.84
CA GLU A 179 -12.23 8.72 -8.87
C GLU A 179 -11.22 9.87 -9.04
N TYR A 180 -10.03 9.76 -8.45
CA TYR A 180 -8.98 10.77 -8.59
C TYR A 180 -8.51 10.94 -10.05
N ALA A 181 -8.47 9.85 -10.83
CA ALA A 181 -8.18 9.94 -12.26
C ALA A 181 -9.28 10.72 -13.01
N ARG A 182 -10.54 10.57 -12.59
CA ARG A 182 -11.65 11.35 -13.13
C ARG A 182 -11.49 12.84 -12.82
N GLU A 183 -11.16 13.17 -11.57
CA GLU A 183 -10.96 14.56 -11.14
C GLU A 183 -9.90 15.25 -12.00
N ILE A 184 -8.74 14.60 -12.25
CA ILE A 184 -7.69 15.16 -13.12
C ILE A 184 -8.19 15.36 -14.56
N LEU A 185 -8.90 14.37 -15.12
CA LEU A 185 -9.43 14.46 -16.48
C LEU A 185 -10.47 15.58 -16.64
N ASP A 186 -11.25 15.85 -15.59
CA ASP A 186 -12.24 16.94 -15.55
C ASP A 186 -11.55 18.31 -15.40
N GLU A 187 -10.57 18.45 -14.47
CA GLU A 187 -9.88 19.72 -14.20
C GLU A 187 -9.06 20.22 -15.37
N ASP A 188 -8.38 19.32 -16.07
CA ASP A 188 -7.52 19.64 -17.20
C ASP A 188 -8.27 19.63 -18.55
N GLU A 189 -9.60 19.42 -18.56
CA GLU A 189 -10.43 19.34 -19.77
C GLU A 189 -9.92 18.29 -20.79
N LEU A 190 -9.35 17.18 -20.29
CA LEU A 190 -8.64 16.20 -21.11
C LEU A 190 -9.53 15.15 -21.79
N TRP A 191 -10.84 15.16 -21.52
CA TRP A 191 -11.78 14.18 -22.10
C TRP A 191 -11.75 14.11 -23.63
N ASP A 192 -11.52 15.24 -24.30
CA ASP A 192 -11.45 15.31 -25.75
C ASP A 192 -10.29 14.47 -26.35
N TYR A 193 -9.25 14.22 -25.56
CA TYR A 193 -8.12 13.37 -26.00
C TYR A 193 -8.48 11.89 -25.98
N ILE A 194 -9.39 11.45 -25.10
CA ILE A 194 -9.83 10.06 -25.00
C ILE A 194 -10.56 9.60 -26.28
N TYR A 195 -11.28 10.49 -26.94
CA TYR A 195 -12.06 10.18 -28.15
C TYR A 195 -11.25 10.33 -29.44
N LYS A 196 -10.00 10.80 -29.36
CA LYS A 196 -9.11 10.98 -30.53
C LYS A 196 -8.08 9.85 -30.67
N ILE A 197 -7.99 8.97 -29.66
CA ILE A 197 -7.13 7.79 -29.63
C ILE A 197 -7.98 6.54 -29.95
#